data_0f92e4f914ec61a924a0dd0aab699415
#
_entry.id   0f92e4f914ec61a924a0dd0aab699415
#
_cell.length_a   1.000
_cell.length_b   1.000
_cell.length_c   1.000
_cell.angle_alpha   90.00
_cell.angle_beta   90.00
_cell.angle_gamma   90.00
#
_symmetry.space_group_name_H-M   'P 1'
#
loop_
_entity.id
_entity.type
_entity.pdbx_description
1 polymer ?
#
loop_
_entity_poly.entity_id
_entity_poly.type
_entity_poly.pdbx_seq_one_letter_code
_entity_poly.pdbx_strand_id
1 'polypeptide(L)'
;MDDTTRYRRLLERYRNGDIDRRGFLALIGAASLTAGLTGGPLKGLQRQALAATPESVRFDGWGGVVSEAFRKYAFDPYTAATGIKVIDGTFASGDEYLNRVKAGQEGEYNIFHASGVFDYARYVNLGYDVVLNEDNIPNLQYVMPALMQPFRKVTGGKLSAAPYDYGTTGLAYNTEKISKEEMQEKGARILLDPKYEGKIGGWADWRTRIWYGALATDQDPNDIQDMDAVWDAIRAHRDLALKYWGSGAELMSLLAEGEIYVTEGWSGRIAALQQQGHPIGYYDPPNSYAWQECLMVLKGSPLEACEELLNFMLEPEVAIAVAEGQNYPPSLDPTKIDLGEKIPQLPAFDPTGKLANLTFADPAYWNGNEAEWSKAFGRVQRGY
;
A
#
# COMPACT_ATOMS: atom_id res chain seq x y z
N MET A 1 25.78 -15.01 -16.43
CA MET A 1 24.71 -15.54 -15.60
C MET A 1 24.25 -14.33 -14.80
N ASP A 2 23.04 -13.92 -15.04
CA ASP A 2 22.39 -12.74 -14.46
C ASP A 2 22.31 -12.91 -12.93
N ASP A 3 22.53 -11.82 -12.19
CA ASP A 3 22.53 -11.81 -10.72
C ASP A 3 21.19 -12.31 -10.15
N THR A 4 20.08 -12.08 -10.85
CA THR A 4 18.75 -12.58 -10.52
C THR A 4 18.69 -14.11 -10.51
N THR A 5 19.29 -14.76 -11.51
CA THR A 5 19.36 -16.22 -11.61
C THR A 5 20.27 -16.81 -10.52
N ARG A 6 21.32 -16.09 -10.13
CA ARG A 6 22.24 -16.49 -9.08
C ARG A 6 21.55 -16.42 -7.70
N TYR A 7 20.80 -15.36 -7.45
CA TYR A 7 20.06 -15.17 -6.20
C TYR A 7 18.94 -16.23 -6.06
N ARG A 8 18.19 -16.50 -7.12
CA ARG A 8 17.14 -17.53 -7.12
C ARG A 8 17.70 -18.91 -6.73
N ARG A 9 18.86 -19.29 -7.27
CA ARG A 9 19.53 -20.54 -6.89
C ARG A 9 20.04 -20.55 -5.44
N LEU A 10 20.47 -19.40 -4.92
CA LEU A 10 20.89 -19.28 -3.51
C LEU A 10 19.70 -19.43 -2.57
N LEU A 11 18.59 -18.83 -2.90
CA LEU A 11 17.35 -18.93 -2.13
C LEU A 11 16.77 -20.35 -2.15
N GLU A 12 16.81 -21.04 -3.30
CA GLU A 12 16.43 -22.46 -3.44
C GLU A 12 17.33 -23.35 -2.58
N ARG A 13 18.64 -23.15 -2.61
CA ARG A 13 19.59 -23.90 -1.79
C ARG A 13 19.39 -23.69 -0.30
N TYR A 14 19.06 -22.46 0.10
CA TYR A 14 18.71 -22.14 1.49
C TYR A 14 17.38 -22.78 1.90
N ARG A 15 16.34 -22.68 1.07
CA ARG A 15 15.04 -23.33 1.31
C ARG A 15 15.13 -24.84 1.40
N ASN A 16 16.01 -25.45 0.63
CA ASN A 16 16.24 -26.90 0.63
C ASN A 16 17.17 -27.37 1.76
N GLY A 17 17.73 -26.45 2.56
CA GLY A 17 18.67 -26.78 3.63
C GLY A 17 20.08 -27.10 3.14
N ASP A 18 20.38 -26.86 1.85
CA ASP A 18 21.69 -27.12 1.24
C ASP A 18 22.76 -26.12 1.71
N ILE A 19 22.35 -24.96 2.18
CA ILE A 19 23.22 -23.95 2.80
C ILE A 19 22.56 -23.46 4.09
N ASP A 20 23.38 -23.27 5.12
CA ASP A 20 22.94 -22.68 6.38
C ASP A 20 22.86 -21.15 6.25
N ARG A 21 22.22 -20.49 7.25
CA ARG A 21 22.09 -19.05 7.35
C ARG A 21 23.41 -18.29 7.12
N ARG A 22 24.49 -18.82 7.67
CA ARG A 22 25.82 -18.19 7.62
C ARG A 22 26.39 -18.25 6.21
N GLY A 23 26.16 -19.37 5.52
CA GLY A 23 26.50 -19.57 4.12
C GLY A 23 25.68 -18.69 3.19
N PHE A 24 24.38 -18.57 3.44
CA PHE A 24 23.48 -17.71 2.67
C PHE A 24 23.88 -16.23 2.79
N LEU A 25 24.05 -15.71 4.01
CA LEU A 25 24.47 -14.33 4.25
C LEU A 25 25.89 -14.04 3.75
N ALA A 26 26.81 -15.00 3.86
CA ALA A 26 28.16 -14.87 3.33
C ALA A 26 28.19 -14.81 1.80
N LEU A 27 27.28 -15.52 1.14
CA LEU A 27 27.18 -15.56 -0.34
C LEU A 27 26.45 -14.31 -0.90
N ILE A 28 25.50 -13.74 -0.16
CA ILE A 28 24.88 -12.44 -0.49
C ILE A 28 25.88 -11.29 -0.21
N GLY A 29 26.51 -11.29 0.95
CA GLY A 29 27.53 -10.28 1.32
C GLY A 29 28.79 -10.34 0.45
N ALA A 30 29.19 -11.51 -0.05
CA ALA A 30 30.33 -11.64 -0.95
C ALA A 30 30.04 -11.11 -2.37
N ALA A 31 28.77 -11.03 -2.79
CA ALA A 31 28.41 -10.38 -4.05
C ALA A 31 28.58 -8.84 -3.98
N SER A 32 28.53 -8.28 -2.76
CA SER A 32 28.73 -6.84 -2.49
C SER A 32 30.19 -6.45 -2.14
N LEU A 33 31.08 -7.42 -1.92
CA LEU A 33 32.47 -7.19 -1.46
C LEU A 33 33.50 -7.82 -2.40
N THR A 34 33.51 -7.42 -3.66
CA THR A 34 34.71 -7.58 -4.51
C THR A 34 35.60 -6.34 -4.40
N ALA A 35 36.11 -6.07 -3.18
CA ALA A 35 37.33 -5.30 -2.98
C ALA A 35 37.88 -5.51 -1.57
N GLY A 36 38.81 -6.42 -1.48
CA GLY A 36 39.89 -6.53 -0.50
C GLY A 36 39.68 -6.02 0.91
N LEU A 37 39.70 -6.96 1.87
CA LEU A 37 40.41 -6.77 3.17
C LEU A 37 40.53 -8.13 3.86
N THR A 38 41.70 -8.76 3.72
CA THR A 38 42.12 -9.88 4.53
C THR A 38 42.83 -9.34 5.77
N GLY A 39 42.32 -9.73 6.96
CA GLY A 39 43.10 -9.77 8.22
C GLY A 39 43.10 -8.49 9.04
N GLY A 40 42.42 -8.51 10.19
CA GLY A 40 42.49 -7.48 11.19
C GLY A 40 41.38 -7.61 12.27
N PRO A 41 41.32 -6.82 13.31
CA PRO A 41 40.55 -7.01 14.54
C PRO A 41 39.02 -6.94 14.41
N LEU A 42 38.45 -7.46 13.32
CA LEU A 42 37.04 -7.49 13.00
C LEU A 42 36.17 -8.32 13.98
N LYS A 43 36.74 -9.21 14.76
CA LYS A 43 35.99 -10.01 15.76
C LYS A 43 35.38 -9.17 16.88
N GLY A 44 35.97 -8.03 17.21
CA GLY A 44 35.47 -7.12 18.26
C GLY A 44 34.31 -6.25 17.73
N LEU A 45 34.44 -5.77 16.50
CA LEU A 45 33.39 -4.95 15.82
C LEU A 45 32.16 -5.78 15.46
N GLN A 46 32.33 -7.03 15.01
CA GLN A 46 31.23 -7.96 14.79
C GLN A 46 30.45 -8.30 16.08
N ARG A 47 31.14 -8.43 17.23
CA ARG A 47 30.44 -8.63 18.49
C ARG A 47 29.71 -7.38 18.97
N GLN A 48 30.26 -6.20 18.74
CA GLN A 48 29.59 -4.93 19.07
C GLN A 48 28.42 -4.64 18.15
N ALA A 49 28.50 -4.94 16.85
CA ALA A 49 27.41 -4.85 15.91
C ALA A 49 26.28 -5.87 16.23
N LEU A 50 26.65 -7.10 16.58
CA LEU A 50 25.68 -8.13 17.02
C LEU A 50 25.03 -7.81 18.40
N ALA A 51 25.67 -7.03 19.25
CA ALA A 51 25.10 -6.57 20.52
C ALA A 51 24.13 -5.40 20.38
N ALA A 52 24.12 -4.74 19.20
CA ALA A 52 23.23 -3.61 18.88
C ALA A 52 22.05 -3.99 17.96
N THR A 53 22.01 -5.25 17.49
CA THR A 53 20.92 -5.73 16.63
C THR A 53 19.66 -5.91 17.48
N PRO A 54 18.53 -5.27 17.16
CA PRO A 54 17.30 -5.42 17.93
C PRO A 54 16.76 -6.84 17.81
N GLU A 55 16.08 -7.33 18.84
CA GLU A 55 15.43 -8.65 18.81
C GLU A 55 14.24 -8.67 17.84
N SER A 56 13.64 -7.51 17.61
CA SER A 56 12.45 -7.38 16.73
C SER A 56 12.32 -5.98 16.15
N VAL A 57 11.61 -5.93 15.03
CA VAL A 57 11.05 -4.71 14.40
C VAL A 57 9.53 -4.85 14.35
N ARG A 58 8.81 -3.80 14.74
CA ARG A 58 7.36 -3.77 14.62
C ARG A 58 6.96 -3.20 13.26
N PHE A 59 6.01 -3.89 12.61
CA PHE A 59 5.40 -3.48 11.34
C PHE A 59 3.88 -3.46 11.48
N ASP A 60 3.24 -2.33 11.21
CA ASP A 60 1.78 -2.21 11.23
C ASP A 60 1.25 -2.01 9.81
N GLY A 61 0.19 -2.76 9.43
CA GLY A 61 -0.38 -2.76 8.08
C GLY A 61 -1.90 -2.89 8.05
N TRP A 62 -2.44 -3.00 6.83
CA TRP A 62 -3.89 -2.97 6.56
C TRP A 62 -4.64 -4.26 6.90
N GLY A 63 -3.95 -5.29 7.34
CA GLY A 63 -4.58 -6.56 7.72
C GLY A 63 -5.04 -7.44 6.53
N GLY A 64 -5.68 -8.58 6.88
CA GLY A 64 -6.21 -9.54 5.91
C GLY A 64 -5.16 -10.05 4.93
N VAL A 65 -5.53 -10.22 3.66
CA VAL A 65 -4.66 -10.78 2.60
C VAL A 65 -3.34 -10.01 2.42
N VAL A 66 -3.30 -8.71 2.75
CA VAL A 66 -2.05 -7.93 2.68
C VAL A 66 -1.08 -8.38 3.77
N SER A 67 -1.52 -8.43 5.03
CA SER A 67 -0.69 -8.91 6.14
C SER A 67 -0.28 -10.38 5.97
N GLU A 68 -1.17 -11.22 5.45
CA GLU A 68 -0.85 -12.62 5.13
C GLU A 68 0.24 -12.73 4.07
N ALA A 69 0.17 -11.91 3.02
CA ALA A 69 1.20 -11.86 1.98
C ALA A 69 2.55 -11.38 2.54
N PHE A 70 2.55 -10.29 3.32
CA PHE A 70 3.77 -9.81 3.99
C PHE A 70 4.35 -10.86 4.92
N ARG A 71 3.54 -11.49 5.78
CA ARG A 71 3.99 -12.55 6.69
C ARG A 71 4.67 -13.65 5.92
N LYS A 72 3.97 -14.20 4.91
CA LYS A 72 4.41 -15.38 4.16
C LYS A 72 5.66 -15.14 3.30
N TYR A 73 5.71 -13.99 2.61
CA TYR A 73 6.70 -13.78 1.56
C TYR A 73 7.84 -12.83 1.97
N ALA A 74 7.66 -12.04 3.03
CA ALA A 74 8.67 -11.11 3.51
C ALA A 74 9.08 -11.36 4.97
N PHE A 75 8.15 -11.33 5.95
CA PHE A 75 8.52 -11.31 7.36
C PHE A 75 9.10 -12.63 7.87
N ASP A 76 8.46 -13.76 7.56
CA ASP A 76 8.97 -15.08 7.97
C ASP A 76 10.31 -15.41 7.28
N PRO A 77 10.49 -15.18 5.95
CA PRO A 77 11.78 -15.31 5.30
C PRO A 77 12.86 -14.38 5.86
N TYR A 78 12.54 -13.12 6.12
CA TYR A 78 13.45 -12.16 6.74
C TYR A 78 13.90 -12.63 8.14
N THR A 79 12.92 -13.01 8.97
CA THR A 79 13.21 -13.53 10.32
C THR A 79 14.09 -14.79 10.26
N ALA A 80 13.80 -15.69 9.32
CA ALA A 80 14.63 -16.89 9.13
C ALA A 80 16.06 -16.56 8.69
N ALA A 81 16.24 -15.52 7.87
CA ALA A 81 17.54 -15.10 7.37
C ALA A 81 18.37 -14.34 8.42
N THR A 82 17.75 -13.42 9.17
CA THR A 82 18.46 -12.47 10.06
C THR A 82 18.39 -12.83 11.54
N GLY A 83 17.32 -13.52 11.96
CA GLY A 83 16.97 -13.78 13.36
C GLY A 83 16.21 -12.61 14.00
N ILE A 84 16.05 -11.48 13.32
CA ILE A 84 15.24 -10.35 13.77
C ILE A 84 13.78 -10.72 13.55
N LYS A 85 12.96 -10.69 14.59
CA LYS A 85 11.53 -10.97 14.48
C LYS A 85 10.79 -9.76 13.91
N VAL A 86 9.86 -9.99 13.01
CA VAL A 86 8.91 -8.94 12.59
C VAL A 86 7.61 -9.17 13.35
N ILE A 87 7.28 -8.21 14.23
CA ILE A 87 6.02 -8.18 14.99
C ILE A 87 5.03 -7.37 14.17
N ASP A 88 3.99 -8.00 13.64
CA ASP A 88 2.98 -7.32 12.84
C ASP A 88 1.77 -6.92 13.67
N GLY A 89 1.27 -5.73 13.40
CA GLY A 89 0.02 -5.18 13.88
C GLY A 89 -0.87 -4.73 12.72
N THR A 90 -2.10 -4.39 13.02
CA THR A 90 -3.05 -3.91 12.02
C THR A 90 -3.76 -2.64 12.46
N PHE A 91 -4.25 -1.87 11.49
CA PHE A 91 -5.10 -0.70 11.69
C PHE A 91 -6.20 -0.66 10.62
N ALA A 92 -7.29 0.06 10.91
CA ALA A 92 -8.40 0.20 9.99
C ALA A 92 -8.33 1.48 9.13
N SER A 93 -7.64 2.52 9.61
CA SER A 93 -7.47 3.78 8.87
C SER A 93 -6.18 4.50 9.25
N GLY A 94 -5.68 5.38 8.35
CA GLY A 94 -4.52 6.22 8.63
C GLY A 94 -4.76 7.17 9.82
N ASP A 95 -5.99 7.65 10.02
CA ASP A 95 -6.34 8.52 11.16
C ASP A 95 -6.28 7.77 12.49
N GLU A 96 -6.78 6.54 12.53
CA GLU A 96 -6.68 5.67 13.70
C GLU A 96 -5.21 5.43 14.05
N TYR A 97 -4.39 5.08 13.04
CA TYR A 97 -2.98 4.80 13.27
C TYR A 97 -2.21 6.03 13.75
N LEU A 98 -2.45 7.20 13.13
CA LEU A 98 -1.84 8.45 13.58
C LEU A 98 -2.18 8.77 15.04
N ASN A 99 -3.42 8.52 15.47
CA ASN A 99 -3.83 8.73 16.86
C ASN A 99 -3.11 7.75 17.81
N ARG A 100 -2.89 6.50 17.40
CA ARG A 100 -2.07 5.54 18.16
C ARG A 100 -0.63 6.04 18.31
N VAL A 101 0.01 6.49 17.21
CA VAL A 101 1.37 7.01 17.23
C VAL A 101 1.49 8.26 18.13
N LYS A 102 0.50 9.16 18.09
CA LYS A 102 0.45 10.35 18.96
C LYS A 102 0.31 10.00 20.45
N ALA A 103 -0.40 8.93 20.77
CA ALA A 103 -0.64 8.48 22.14
C ALA A 103 0.46 7.55 22.67
N GLY A 104 1.26 6.93 21.77
CA GLY A 104 2.32 5.99 22.08
C GLY A 104 3.62 6.66 22.50
N GLN A 105 4.60 5.83 22.84
CA GLN A 105 5.96 6.29 23.15
C GLN A 105 6.83 6.29 21.88
N GLU A 106 7.80 7.19 21.81
CA GLU A 106 8.79 7.19 20.71
C GLU A 106 9.52 5.83 20.67
N GLY A 107 9.55 5.22 19.48
CA GLY A 107 10.14 3.88 19.26
C GLY A 107 9.20 2.70 19.50
N GLU A 108 7.98 2.91 19.99
CA GLU A 108 6.98 1.85 20.15
C GLU A 108 6.49 1.31 18.80
N TYR A 109 6.38 2.19 17.81
CA TYR A 109 5.99 1.88 16.43
C TYR A 109 7.18 2.11 15.52
N ASN A 110 7.51 1.14 14.64
CA ASN A 110 8.74 1.23 13.85
C ASN A 110 8.46 1.49 12.37
N ILE A 111 7.79 0.58 11.70
CA ILE A 111 7.44 0.70 10.29
C ILE A 111 5.93 0.56 10.16
N PHE A 112 5.33 1.33 9.27
CA PHE A 112 3.96 1.11 8.90
C PHE A 112 3.72 1.29 7.40
N HIS A 113 2.71 0.61 6.90
CA HIS A 113 2.25 0.65 5.53
C HIS A 113 1.31 1.86 5.34
N ALA A 114 1.92 3.01 5.05
CA ALA A 114 1.23 4.29 4.97
C ALA A 114 0.53 4.48 3.63
N SER A 115 -0.68 5.04 3.67
CA SER A 115 -1.43 5.36 2.47
C SER A 115 -1.01 6.70 1.87
N GLY A 116 -0.25 6.59 0.78
CA GLY A 116 0.08 7.68 -0.10
C GLY A 116 0.93 8.82 0.48
N VAL A 117 1.22 9.74 -0.42
CA VAL A 117 1.98 10.97 -0.11
C VAL A 117 1.24 11.85 0.90
N PHE A 118 -0.09 11.74 0.93
CA PHE A 118 -0.93 12.49 1.86
C PHE A 118 -0.63 12.14 3.32
N ASP A 119 -0.75 10.85 3.69
CA ASP A 119 -0.42 10.42 5.05
C ASP A 119 1.06 10.62 5.35
N TYR A 120 1.94 10.31 4.41
CA TYR A 120 3.38 10.57 4.54
C TYR A 120 3.66 12.04 4.94
N ALA A 121 3.08 13.00 4.20
CA ALA A 121 3.27 14.43 4.49
C ALA A 121 2.77 14.82 5.90
N ARG A 122 1.70 14.21 6.38
CA ARG A 122 1.18 14.46 7.75
C ARG A 122 2.20 14.06 8.82
N TYR A 123 2.83 12.89 8.67
CA TYR A 123 3.84 12.41 9.63
C TYR A 123 5.11 13.25 9.56
N VAL A 124 5.58 13.62 8.36
CA VAL A 124 6.71 14.54 8.16
C VAL A 124 6.45 15.89 8.80
N ASN A 125 5.28 16.49 8.55
CA ASN A 125 4.91 17.79 9.13
C ASN A 125 4.80 17.77 10.67
N LEU A 126 4.49 16.62 11.25
CA LEU A 126 4.40 16.43 12.70
C LEU A 126 5.74 16.02 13.33
N GLY A 127 6.78 15.75 12.52
CA GLY A 127 8.10 15.34 13.01
C GLY A 127 8.16 13.92 13.56
N TYR A 128 7.27 13.03 13.06
CA TYR A 128 7.27 11.61 13.42
C TYR A 128 8.10 10.74 12.48
N ASP A 129 8.62 11.31 11.40
CA ASP A 129 9.45 10.62 10.43
C ASP A 129 10.92 10.55 10.86
N VAL A 130 11.67 9.68 10.20
CA VAL A 130 13.14 9.64 10.21
C VAL A 130 13.66 9.50 8.79
N VAL A 131 14.66 10.31 8.46
CA VAL A 131 15.29 10.24 7.14
C VAL A 131 16.08 8.95 6.99
N LEU A 132 15.80 8.21 5.92
CA LEU A 132 16.48 6.97 5.57
C LEU A 132 17.90 7.22 5.04
N ASN A 133 18.83 6.34 5.38
CA ASN A 133 20.09 6.21 4.69
C ASN A 133 19.91 5.32 3.46
N GLU A 134 19.75 5.92 2.29
CA GLU A 134 19.49 5.22 1.04
C GLU A 134 20.61 4.24 0.64
N ASP A 135 21.84 4.44 1.12
CA ASP A 135 22.94 3.50 0.89
C ASP A 135 22.70 2.13 1.57
N ASN A 136 21.87 2.09 2.61
CA ASN A 136 21.44 0.87 3.27
C ASN A 136 20.26 0.18 2.55
N ILE A 137 19.67 0.84 1.55
CA ILE A 137 18.50 0.35 0.80
C ILE A 137 18.80 0.36 -0.71
N PRO A 138 19.82 -0.36 -1.18
CA PRO A 138 20.23 -0.35 -2.60
C PRO A 138 19.11 -0.78 -3.57
N ASN A 139 18.11 -1.54 -3.09
CA ASN A 139 16.98 -1.97 -3.92
C ASN A 139 16.01 -0.83 -4.29
N LEU A 140 16.14 0.37 -3.70
CA LEU A 140 15.46 1.58 -4.19
C LEU A 140 15.77 1.89 -5.66
N GLN A 141 16.88 1.41 -6.20
CA GLN A 141 17.23 1.53 -7.63
C GLN A 141 16.20 0.89 -8.56
N TYR A 142 15.45 -0.09 -8.06
CA TYR A 142 14.42 -0.81 -8.82
C TYR A 142 13.04 -0.15 -8.72
N VAL A 143 12.85 0.79 -7.81
CA VAL A 143 11.58 1.49 -7.62
C VAL A 143 11.36 2.51 -8.74
N MET A 144 10.13 2.60 -9.24
CA MET A 144 9.72 3.57 -10.26
C MET A 144 9.97 5.00 -9.79
N PRO A 145 10.69 5.83 -10.56
CA PRO A 145 10.88 7.25 -10.24
C PRO A 145 9.55 8.00 -10.04
N ALA A 146 8.51 7.63 -10.79
CA ALA A 146 7.19 8.24 -10.69
C ALA A 146 6.57 8.08 -9.28
N LEU A 147 6.83 6.96 -8.60
CA LEU A 147 6.39 6.74 -7.22
C LEU A 147 7.30 7.41 -6.18
N MET A 148 8.60 7.55 -6.44
CA MET A 148 9.54 8.16 -5.49
C MET A 148 9.47 9.68 -5.44
N GLN A 149 9.30 10.34 -6.60
CA GLN A 149 9.37 11.80 -6.71
C GLN A 149 8.37 12.55 -5.81
N PRO A 150 7.11 12.12 -5.68
CA PRO A 150 6.15 12.77 -4.78
C PRO A 150 6.61 12.77 -3.32
N PHE A 151 7.20 11.67 -2.83
CA PHE A 151 7.73 11.60 -1.45
C PHE A 151 8.94 12.50 -1.27
N ARG A 152 9.89 12.50 -2.22
CA ARG A 152 11.06 13.38 -2.19
C ARG A 152 10.67 14.86 -2.20
N LYS A 153 9.60 15.23 -2.91
CA LYS A 153 9.10 16.61 -2.93
C LYS A 153 8.67 17.09 -1.55
N VAL A 154 8.05 16.24 -0.74
CA VAL A 154 7.62 16.58 0.63
C VAL A 154 8.82 16.88 1.53
N THR A 155 9.91 16.14 1.40
CA THR A 155 11.07 16.20 2.32
C THR A 155 12.26 16.96 1.76
N GLY A 156 12.09 17.66 0.66
CA GLY A 156 13.18 18.45 0.03
C GLY A 156 14.28 17.58 -0.60
N GLY A 157 13.92 16.40 -1.11
CA GLY A 157 14.81 15.53 -1.88
C GLY A 157 15.24 14.23 -1.19
N LYS A 158 14.95 14.07 0.10
CA LYS A 158 15.27 12.87 0.87
C LYS A 158 14.06 11.91 0.91
N LEU A 159 14.24 10.71 1.48
CA LEU A 159 13.17 9.77 1.75
C LEU A 159 13.11 9.46 3.25
N SER A 160 11.91 9.38 3.81
CA SER A 160 11.62 8.84 5.13
C SER A 160 10.73 7.60 5.02
N ALA A 161 10.47 7.14 3.80
CA ALA A 161 9.72 5.94 3.47
C ALA A 161 10.19 5.34 2.15
N ALA A 162 10.00 4.06 1.96
CA ALA A 162 10.19 3.38 0.68
C ALA A 162 8.82 3.18 0.01
N PRO A 163 8.58 3.71 -1.21
CA PRO A 163 7.39 3.36 -1.99
C PRO A 163 7.33 1.86 -2.22
N TYR A 164 6.17 1.23 -2.05
CA TYR A 164 6.10 -0.23 -2.04
C TYR A 164 5.12 -0.82 -3.03
N ASP A 165 3.90 -0.35 -3.07
CA ASP A 165 2.88 -0.78 -4.00
C ASP A 165 1.93 0.37 -4.39
N TYR A 166 1.01 0.08 -5.31
CA TYR A 166 0.01 1.03 -5.76
C TYR A 166 -1.24 0.30 -6.26
N GLY A 167 -2.33 1.03 -6.38
CA GLY A 167 -3.57 0.49 -6.85
C GLY A 167 -4.61 1.55 -7.15
N THR A 168 -5.83 1.09 -7.39
CA THR A 168 -6.99 1.96 -7.57
C THR A 168 -8.11 1.57 -6.60
N THR A 169 -8.87 2.56 -6.21
CA THR A 169 -10.21 2.38 -5.67
C THR A 169 -11.14 2.60 -6.83
N GLY A 170 -11.73 1.53 -7.35
CA GLY A 170 -12.67 1.55 -8.47
C GLY A 170 -14.07 1.13 -8.00
N LEU A 171 -14.94 0.82 -8.94
CA LEU A 171 -16.30 0.34 -8.69
C LEU A 171 -16.30 -1.20 -8.72
N ALA A 172 -16.64 -1.80 -7.58
CA ALA A 172 -16.87 -3.23 -7.44
C ALA A 172 -18.36 -3.52 -7.55
N TYR A 173 -18.74 -4.54 -8.32
CA TYR A 173 -20.15 -4.83 -8.54
C TYR A 173 -20.42 -6.31 -8.75
N ASN A 174 -21.60 -6.77 -8.35
CA ASN A 174 -22.07 -8.13 -8.60
C ASN A 174 -22.50 -8.26 -10.07
N THR A 175 -21.80 -9.11 -10.84
CA THR A 175 -22.00 -9.27 -12.28
C THR A 175 -23.30 -10.00 -12.65
N GLU A 176 -23.95 -10.67 -11.69
CA GLU A 176 -25.27 -11.27 -11.87
C GLU A 176 -26.42 -10.24 -11.72
N LYS A 177 -26.13 -9.09 -11.12
CA LYS A 177 -27.12 -8.04 -10.81
C LYS A 177 -26.94 -6.78 -11.66
N ILE A 178 -25.71 -6.49 -12.07
CA ILE A 178 -25.33 -5.30 -12.82
C ILE A 178 -24.48 -5.76 -14.01
N SER A 179 -24.89 -5.41 -15.22
CA SER A 179 -24.10 -5.73 -16.41
C SER A 179 -22.88 -4.81 -16.54
N LYS A 180 -21.88 -5.28 -17.27
CA LYS A 180 -20.68 -4.49 -17.56
C LYS A 180 -21.04 -3.20 -18.31
N GLU A 181 -21.98 -3.28 -19.23
CA GLU A 181 -22.47 -2.17 -20.05
C GLU A 181 -23.14 -1.11 -19.17
N GLU A 182 -24.04 -1.52 -18.26
CA GLU A 182 -24.67 -0.61 -17.30
C GLU A 182 -23.66 0.06 -16.39
N MET A 183 -22.66 -0.69 -15.91
CA MET A 183 -21.57 -0.15 -15.09
C MET A 183 -20.75 0.90 -15.85
N GLN A 184 -20.41 0.63 -17.10
CA GLN A 184 -19.62 1.56 -17.93
C GLN A 184 -20.42 2.80 -18.32
N GLU A 185 -21.71 2.66 -18.58
CA GLU A 185 -22.61 3.78 -18.93
C GLU A 185 -22.80 4.74 -17.74
N LYS A 186 -23.03 4.19 -16.55
CA LYS A 186 -23.34 4.99 -15.36
C LYS A 186 -22.10 5.49 -14.64
N GLY A 187 -20.99 4.74 -14.69
CA GLY A 187 -19.79 5.09 -13.95
C GLY A 187 -20.10 5.32 -12.45
N ALA A 188 -19.54 6.37 -11.86
CA ALA A 188 -19.74 6.70 -10.45
C ALA A 188 -21.21 7.03 -10.09
N ARG A 189 -22.04 7.45 -11.07
CA ARG A 189 -23.46 7.73 -10.85
C ARG A 189 -24.27 6.50 -10.44
N ILE A 190 -23.75 5.28 -10.67
CA ILE A 190 -24.42 4.05 -10.23
C ILE A 190 -24.57 3.98 -8.71
N LEU A 191 -23.66 4.65 -7.97
CA LEU A 191 -23.72 4.76 -6.51
C LEU A 191 -24.88 5.65 -6.02
N LEU A 192 -25.53 6.37 -6.92
CA LEU A 192 -26.68 7.25 -6.66
C LEU A 192 -27.98 6.72 -7.31
N ASP A 193 -27.97 5.51 -7.83
CA ASP A 193 -29.11 4.96 -8.56
C ASP A 193 -30.14 4.33 -7.58
N PRO A 194 -31.36 4.87 -7.48
CA PRO A 194 -32.40 4.33 -6.61
C PRO A 194 -32.79 2.88 -6.93
N LYS A 195 -32.47 2.39 -8.14
CA LYS A 195 -32.66 0.96 -8.51
C LYS A 195 -31.94 0.03 -7.55
N TYR A 196 -30.85 0.49 -6.93
CA TYR A 196 -30.01 -0.30 -6.03
C TYR A 196 -30.11 0.15 -4.57
N GLU A 197 -31.17 0.85 -4.18
CA GLU A 197 -31.44 1.23 -2.79
C GLU A 197 -31.32 0.00 -1.86
N GLY A 198 -30.60 0.14 -0.74
CA GLY A 198 -30.32 -0.92 0.19
C GLY A 198 -29.36 -2.02 -0.33
N LYS A 199 -28.76 -1.81 -1.51
CA LYS A 199 -27.78 -2.71 -2.15
C LYS A 199 -26.49 -1.98 -2.55
N ILE A 200 -26.34 -0.74 -2.14
CA ILE A 200 -25.14 0.09 -2.32
C ILE A 200 -24.33 0.04 -1.03
N GLY A 201 -23.03 -0.15 -1.14
CA GLY A 201 -22.07 0.04 -0.07
C GLY A 201 -21.27 1.31 -0.26
N GLY A 202 -20.51 1.70 0.78
CA GLY A 202 -19.56 2.78 0.69
C GLY A 202 -18.40 2.62 1.67
N TRP A 203 -17.22 3.09 1.33
CA TRP A 203 -16.13 3.15 2.30
C TRP A 203 -16.34 4.33 3.25
N ALA A 204 -16.15 4.08 4.57
CA ALA A 204 -16.30 5.08 5.63
C ALA A 204 -15.12 6.07 5.69
N ASP A 205 -14.56 6.39 4.55
CA ASP A 205 -13.47 7.36 4.39
C ASP A 205 -13.97 8.63 3.66
N TRP A 206 -13.72 9.77 4.26
CA TRP A 206 -14.22 11.06 3.75
C TRP A 206 -13.60 11.43 2.40
N ARG A 207 -12.33 11.07 2.13
CA ARG A 207 -11.64 11.37 0.87
C ARG A 207 -12.29 10.63 -0.28
N THR A 208 -12.48 9.33 -0.11
CA THR A 208 -13.12 8.48 -1.11
C THR A 208 -14.57 8.91 -1.36
N ARG A 209 -15.31 9.30 -0.30
CA ARG A 209 -16.68 9.80 -0.47
C ARG A 209 -16.74 11.09 -1.30
N ILE A 210 -15.86 12.05 -1.03
CA ILE A 210 -15.77 13.29 -1.81
C ILE A 210 -15.28 13.01 -3.22
N TRP A 211 -14.29 12.14 -3.39
CA TRP A 211 -13.78 11.75 -4.72
C TRP A 211 -14.90 11.21 -5.60
N TYR A 212 -15.63 10.22 -5.11
CA TYR A 212 -16.71 9.60 -5.85
C TYR A 212 -17.95 10.50 -5.97
N GLY A 213 -18.18 11.39 -5.03
CA GLY A 213 -19.18 12.46 -5.16
C GLY A 213 -18.84 13.42 -6.31
N ALA A 214 -17.57 13.80 -6.43
CA ALA A 214 -17.11 14.63 -7.55
C ALA A 214 -17.27 13.90 -8.90
N LEU A 215 -16.85 12.63 -9.00
CA LEU A 215 -17.05 11.84 -10.21
C LEU A 215 -18.53 11.67 -10.57
N ALA A 216 -19.41 11.48 -9.58
CA ALA A 216 -20.84 11.33 -9.81
C ALA A 216 -21.53 12.64 -10.26
N THR A 217 -20.88 13.78 -10.02
CA THR A 217 -21.33 15.12 -10.45
C THR A 217 -20.51 15.68 -11.64
N ASP A 218 -19.75 14.82 -12.33
CA ASP A 218 -18.92 15.15 -13.50
C ASP A 218 -17.85 16.23 -13.23
N GLN A 219 -17.30 16.25 -12.02
CA GLN A 219 -16.26 17.20 -11.63
C GLN A 219 -14.89 16.49 -11.50
N ASP A 220 -13.83 17.27 -11.69
CA ASP A 220 -12.46 16.79 -11.41
C ASP A 220 -12.26 16.72 -9.89
N PRO A 221 -11.93 15.54 -9.31
CA PRO A 221 -11.70 15.42 -7.88
C PRO A 221 -10.53 16.27 -7.34
N ASN A 222 -9.60 16.68 -8.21
CA ASN A 222 -8.49 17.58 -7.85
C ASN A 222 -8.77 19.07 -8.12
N ASP A 223 -9.98 19.39 -8.63
CA ASP A 223 -10.40 20.78 -8.91
C ASP A 223 -11.95 20.90 -8.87
N ILE A 224 -12.52 20.61 -7.69
CA ILE A 224 -13.98 20.66 -7.49
C ILE A 224 -14.46 22.11 -7.52
N GLN A 225 -15.37 22.43 -8.44
CA GLN A 225 -15.91 23.77 -8.64
C GLN A 225 -17.24 23.99 -7.91
N ASP A 226 -18.03 22.92 -7.73
CA ASP A 226 -19.32 22.94 -7.03
C ASP A 226 -19.33 21.90 -5.90
N MET A 227 -18.83 22.29 -4.74
CA MET A 227 -18.76 21.42 -3.56
C MET A 227 -20.15 21.14 -2.96
N ASP A 228 -21.13 22.03 -3.18
CA ASP A 228 -22.51 21.80 -2.71
C ASP A 228 -23.14 20.63 -3.48
N ALA A 229 -22.95 20.54 -4.80
CA ALA A 229 -23.37 19.38 -5.57
C ALA A 229 -22.71 18.07 -5.10
N VAL A 230 -21.43 18.11 -4.74
CA VAL A 230 -20.73 16.96 -4.18
C VAL A 230 -21.34 16.53 -2.83
N TRP A 231 -21.64 17.48 -1.94
CA TRP A 231 -22.29 17.16 -0.67
C TRP A 231 -23.70 16.59 -0.86
N ASP A 232 -24.46 17.09 -1.85
CA ASP A 232 -25.78 16.55 -2.17
C ASP A 232 -25.69 15.13 -2.71
N ALA A 233 -24.69 14.83 -3.55
CA ALA A 233 -24.41 13.48 -4.03
C ALA A 233 -24.04 12.53 -2.84
N ILE A 234 -23.23 12.99 -1.88
CA ILE A 234 -22.86 12.20 -0.71
C ILE A 234 -24.07 11.94 0.19
N ARG A 235 -24.99 12.91 0.36
CA ARG A 235 -26.26 12.73 1.08
C ARG A 235 -27.15 11.70 0.40
N ALA A 236 -27.33 11.83 -0.93
CA ALA A 236 -28.10 10.88 -1.72
C ALA A 236 -27.52 9.46 -1.62
N HIS A 237 -26.18 9.32 -1.73
CA HIS A 237 -25.52 8.05 -1.53
C HIS A 237 -25.79 7.46 -0.14
N ARG A 238 -25.66 8.25 0.92
CA ARG A 238 -25.95 7.83 2.30
C ARG A 238 -27.36 7.28 2.43
N ASP A 239 -28.33 7.97 1.84
CA ASP A 239 -29.75 7.61 1.96
C ASP A 239 -30.11 6.32 1.20
N LEU A 240 -29.35 6.00 0.14
CA LEU A 240 -29.50 4.78 -0.66
C LEU A 240 -28.64 3.61 -0.16
N ALA A 241 -27.54 3.89 0.55
CA ALA A 241 -26.57 2.88 0.95
C ALA A 241 -27.11 1.99 2.08
N LEU A 242 -26.87 0.68 1.96
CA LEU A 242 -27.09 -0.27 3.04
C LEU A 242 -26.16 0.03 4.22
N LYS A 243 -24.88 0.27 3.91
CA LYS A 243 -23.83 0.40 4.92
C LYS A 243 -22.58 1.07 4.38
N TYR A 244 -21.88 1.80 5.27
CA TYR A 244 -20.50 2.18 5.07
C TYR A 244 -19.59 1.16 5.74
N TRP A 245 -18.73 0.50 4.96
CA TRP A 245 -17.77 -0.49 5.45
C TRP A 245 -16.49 0.18 5.97
N GLY A 246 -15.88 -0.42 7.00
CA GLY A 246 -14.71 0.15 7.70
C GLY A 246 -13.41 -0.63 7.48
N SER A 247 -13.44 -1.77 6.78
CA SER A 247 -12.24 -2.59 6.53
C SER A 247 -12.35 -3.39 5.24
N GLY A 248 -11.19 -3.80 4.69
CA GLY A 248 -11.15 -4.66 3.51
C GLY A 248 -11.82 -6.03 3.72
N ALA A 249 -11.78 -6.56 4.93
CA ALA A 249 -12.46 -7.82 5.26
C ALA A 249 -13.98 -7.65 5.20
N GLU A 250 -14.50 -6.55 5.74
CA GLU A 250 -15.93 -6.22 5.70
C GLU A 250 -16.41 -5.98 4.27
N LEU A 251 -15.64 -5.23 3.46
CA LEU A 251 -15.91 -5.05 2.03
C LEU A 251 -16.07 -6.41 1.31
N MET A 252 -15.11 -7.31 1.52
CA MET A 252 -15.13 -8.62 0.87
C MET A 252 -16.33 -9.45 1.31
N SER A 253 -16.67 -9.48 2.61
CA SER A 253 -17.84 -10.21 3.14
C SER A 253 -19.14 -9.68 2.54
N LEU A 254 -19.37 -8.37 2.56
CA LEU A 254 -20.59 -7.75 2.02
C LEU A 254 -20.82 -8.08 0.53
N LEU A 255 -19.76 -8.09 -0.26
CA LEU A 255 -19.82 -8.43 -1.69
C LEU A 255 -20.00 -9.94 -1.90
N ALA A 256 -19.24 -10.77 -1.19
CA ALA A 256 -19.28 -12.24 -1.32
C ALA A 256 -20.64 -12.83 -0.94
N GLU A 257 -21.27 -12.28 0.09
CA GLU A 257 -22.57 -12.70 0.59
C GLU A 257 -23.75 -12.09 -0.17
N GLY A 258 -23.46 -11.12 -1.11
CA GLY A 258 -24.49 -10.45 -1.91
C GLY A 258 -25.37 -9.51 -1.07
N GLU A 259 -24.88 -9.06 0.08
CA GLU A 259 -25.57 -8.05 0.88
C GLU A 259 -25.61 -6.72 0.14
N ILE A 260 -24.51 -6.35 -0.54
CA ILE A 260 -24.42 -5.21 -1.46
C ILE A 260 -24.15 -5.69 -2.88
N TYR A 261 -24.62 -4.92 -3.85
CA TYR A 261 -24.43 -5.20 -5.28
C TYR A 261 -23.41 -4.27 -5.92
N VAL A 262 -23.17 -3.12 -5.36
CA VAL A 262 -22.20 -2.13 -5.86
C VAL A 262 -21.62 -1.30 -4.71
N THR A 263 -20.36 -0.98 -4.83
CA THR A 263 -19.63 -0.09 -3.93
C THR A 263 -18.36 0.36 -4.63
N GLU A 264 -17.71 1.42 -4.18
CA GLU A 264 -16.28 1.56 -4.46
C GLU A 264 -15.51 0.48 -3.69
N GLY A 265 -14.38 0.07 -4.23
CA GLY A 265 -13.59 -1.00 -3.62
C GLY A 265 -12.14 -0.98 -4.09
N TRP A 266 -11.28 -1.55 -3.27
CA TRP A 266 -9.85 -1.63 -3.59
C TRP A 266 -9.56 -2.76 -4.56
N SER A 267 -8.87 -2.44 -5.65
CA SER A 267 -8.59 -3.34 -6.77
C SER A 267 -8.09 -4.73 -6.36
N GLY A 268 -7.14 -4.83 -5.42
CA GLY A 268 -6.60 -6.11 -4.98
C GLY A 268 -7.57 -6.96 -4.15
N ARG A 269 -8.47 -6.33 -3.36
CA ARG A 269 -9.51 -7.06 -2.62
C ARG A 269 -10.54 -7.67 -3.57
N ILE A 270 -10.86 -6.93 -4.63
CA ILE A 270 -11.80 -7.42 -5.64
C ILE A 270 -11.15 -8.52 -6.49
N ALA A 271 -9.87 -8.38 -6.85
CA ALA A 271 -9.14 -9.44 -7.52
C ALA A 271 -9.10 -10.74 -6.68
N ALA A 272 -8.94 -10.63 -5.35
CA ALA A 272 -9.00 -11.78 -4.46
C ALA A 272 -10.39 -12.46 -4.47
N LEU A 273 -11.48 -11.70 -4.47
CA LEU A 273 -12.85 -12.27 -4.58
C LEU A 273 -13.06 -12.97 -5.92
N GLN A 274 -12.56 -12.39 -7.02
CA GLN A 274 -12.62 -13.01 -8.35
C GLN A 274 -11.86 -14.34 -8.41
N GLN A 275 -10.67 -14.39 -7.80
CA GLN A 275 -9.88 -15.63 -7.70
C GLN A 275 -10.57 -16.71 -6.84
N GLN A 276 -11.38 -16.32 -5.88
CA GLN A 276 -12.22 -17.21 -5.08
C GLN A 276 -13.49 -17.66 -5.82
N GLY A 277 -13.73 -17.18 -7.03
CA GLY A 277 -14.87 -17.54 -7.89
C GLY A 277 -16.16 -16.78 -7.60
N HIS A 278 -16.11 -15.69 -6.84
CA HIS A 278 -17.27 -14.84 -6.65
C HIS A 278 -17.61 -14.04 -7.93
N PRO A 279 -18.90 -13.83 -8.26
CA PRO A 279 -19.34 -13.12 -9.45
C PRO A 279 -19.22 -11.61 -9.27
N ILE A 280 -18.02 -11.14 -8.99
CA ILE A 280 -17.73 -9.73 -8.74
C ILE A 280 -16.91 -9.15 -9.90
N GLY A 281 -17.43 -8.08 -10.52
CA GLY A 281 -16.72 -7.27 -11.50
C GLY A 281 -15.98 -6.10 -10.84
N TYR A 282 -15.00 -5.58 -11.56
CA TYR A 282 -14.26 -4.38 -11.20
C TYR A 282 -14.20 -3.43 -12.38
N TYR A 283 -14.43 -2.14 -12.14
CA TYR A 283 -14.37 -1.10 -13.15
C TYR A 283 -13.73 0.18 -12.59
N ASP A 284 -12.68 0.64 -13.24
CA ASP A 284 -12.10 1.95 -13.00
C ASP A 284 -12.74 2.96 -13.97
N PRO A 285 -13.68 3.82 -13.52
CA PRO A 285 -14.13 4.93 -14.33
C PRO A 285 -12.99 5.91 -14.59
N PRO A 286 -13.08 6.76 -15.63
CA PRO A 286 -12.14 7.85 -15.83
C PRO A 286 -11.92 8.65 -14.54
N ASN A 287 -10.68 8.97 -14.23
CA ASN A 287 -10.26 9.62 -12.98
C ASN A 287 -10.57 8.82 -11.69
N SER A 288 -10.66 7.50 -11.76
CA SER A 288 -10.68 6.66 -10.55
C SER A 288 -9.58 7.05 -9.58
N TYR A 289 -9.87 6.96 -8.29
CA TYR A 289 -8.90 7.27 -7.25
C TYR A 289 -7.73 6.28 -7.27
N ALA A 290 -6.60 6.71 -7.78
CA ALA A 290 -5.36 5.97 -7.68
C ALA A 290 -4.61 6.34 -6.39
N TRP A 291 -4.01 5.36 -5.76
CA TRP A 291 -3.21 5.51 -4.57
C TRP A 291 -1.90 4.75 -4.70
N GLN A 292 -0.92 5.20 -3.96
CA GLN A 292 0.35 4.52 -3.78
C GLN A 292 0.61 4.38 -2.29
N GLU A 293 1.23 3.29 -1.89
CA GLU A 293 1.56 3.05 -0.50
C GLU A 293 3.07 3.03 -0.30
N CYS A 294 3.50 3.31 0.91
CA CYS A 294 4.90 3.30 1.26
C CYS A 294 5.12 2.67 2.64
N LEU A 295 6.30 2.13 2.82
CA LEU A 295 6.78 1.61 4.09
C LEU A 295 7.51 2.74 4.79
N MET A 296 6.84 3.40 5.73
CA MET A 296 7.36 4.57 6.44
C MET A 296 8.01 4.15 7.74
N VAL A 297 9.23 4.65 7.98
CA VAL A 297 9.93 4.46 9.25
C VAL A 297 9.65 5.62 10.19
N LEU A 298 9.28 5.28 11.44
CA LEU A 298 8.93 6.27 12.46
C LEU A 298 10.12 6.59 13.35
N LYS A 299 10.11 7.80 13.88
CA LYS A 299 11.12 8.32 14.80
C LYS A 299 11.27 7.42 16.04
N GLY A 300 12.52 7.24 16.49
CA GLY A 300 12.85 6.36 17.60
C GLY A 300 12.99 4.86 17.26
N SER A 301 12.76 4.49 16.00
CA SER A 301 12.93 3.12 15.51
C SER A 301 14.40 2.70 15.48
N PRO A 302 14.68 1.39 15.57
CA PRO A 302 16.02 0.85 15.29
C PRO A 302 16.32 0.97 13.78
N LEU A 303 16.78 2.16 13.34
CA LEU A 303 16.81 2.60 11.95
C LEU A 303 17.51 1.61 11.03
N GLU A 304 18.72 1.14 11.37
CA GLU A 304 19.49 0.21 10.54
C GLU A 304 18.72 -1.10 10.28
N ALA A 305 18.05 -1.65 11.31
CA ALA A 305 17.27 -2.87 11.16
C ALA A 305 15.97 -2.63 10.35
N CYS A 306 15.38 -1.44 10.47
CA CYS A 306 14.26 -1.04 9.63
C CYS A 306 14.68 -0.91 8.15
N GLU A 307 15.81 -0.26 7.89
CA GLU A 307 16.38 -0.12 6.54
C GLU A 307 16.75 -1.47 5.92
N GLU A 308 17.30 -2.39 6.72
CA GLU A 308 17.58 -3.77 6.30
C GLU A 308 16.30 -4.51 5.89
N LEU A 309 15.23 -4.39 6.70
CA LEU A 309 13.92 -4.96 6.36
C LEU A 309 13.32 -4.33 5.11
N LEU A 310 13.37 -2.99 4.98
CA LEU A 310 12.91 -2.29 3.78
C LEU A 310 13.66 -2.76 2.53
N ASN A 311 14.99 -2.87 2.62
CA ASN A 311 15.80 -3.36 1.51
C ASN A 311 15.44 -4.80 1.12
N PHE A 312 15.22 -5.67 2.11
CA PHE A 312 14.77 -7.05 1.88
C PHE A 312 13.39 -7.09 1.22
N MET A 313 12.45 -6.27 1.67
CA MET A 313 11.10 -6.21 1.10
C MET A 313 11.10 -5.67 -0.34
N LEU A 314 12.06 -4.82 -0.70
CA LEU A 314 12.25 -4.29 -2.06
C LEU A 314 13.09 -5.21 -2.96
N GLU A 315 13.60 -6.34 -2.48
CA GLU A 315 14.17 -7.36 -3.34
C GLU A 315 13.15 -7.76 -4.42
N PRO A 316 13.50 -7.75 -5.71
CA PRO A 316 12.52 -8.00 -6.77
C PRO A 316 11.69 -9.27 -6.57
N GLU A 317 12.33 -10.37 -6.17
CA GLU A 317 11.63 -11.64 -5.96
C GLU A 317 10.67 -11.59 -4.75
N VAL A 318 11.04 -10.88 -3.68
CA VAL A 318 10.21 -10.71 -2.49
C VAL A 318 9.03 -9.78 -2.81
N ALA A 319 9.31 -8.63 -3.43
CA ALA A 319 8.27 -7.66 -3.78
C ALA A 319 7.26 -8.24 -4.78
N ILE A 320 7.70 -9.00 -5.78
CA ILE A 320 6.82 -9.71 -6.74
C ILE A 320 5.96 -10.76 -6.00
N ALA A 321 6.56 -11.57 -5.13
CA ALA A 321 5.81 -12.60 -4.39
C ALA A 321 4.75 -11.98 -3.45
N VAL A 322 5.09 -10.88 -2.79
CA VAL A 322 4.13 -10.11 -1.97
C VAL A 322 3.02 -9.52 -2.86
N ALA A 323 3.39 -8.89 -3.97
CA ALA A 323 2.45 -8.29 -4.93
C ALA A 323 1.45 -9.30 -5.48
N GLU A 324 1.92 -10.51 -5.85
CA GLU A 324 1.06 -11.61 -6.27
C GLU A 324 0.14 -12.12 -5.16
N GLY A 325 0.61 -12.08 -3.89
CA GLY A 325 -0.15 -12.52 -2.73
C GLY A 325 -1.24 -11.53 -2.32
N GLN A 326 -0.97 -10.23 -2.42
CA GLN A 326 -1.91 -9.16 -2.05
C GLN A 326 -2.74 -8.62 -3.22
N ASN A 327 -2.38 -8.99 -4.47
CA ASN A 327 -3.01 -8.56 -5.72
C ASN A 327 -2.90 -7.04 -6.00
N TYR A 328 -1.79 -6.43 -5.63
CA TYR A 328 -1.45 -5.05 -5.99
C TYR A 328 -0.14 -5.00 -6.75
N PRO A 329 -0.02 -4.18 -7.82
CA PRO A 329 1.24 -3.99 -8.50
C PRO A 329 2.33 -3.47 -7.54
N PRO A 330 3.56 -4.02 -7.60
CA PRO A 330 4.67 -3.54 -6.78
C PRO A 330 5.18 -2.20 -7.30
N SER A 331 5.88 -1.45 -6.46
CA SER A 331 6.56 -0.21 -6.86
C SER A 331 7.73 -0.41 -7.82
N LEU A 332 8.07 -1.65 -8.15
CA LEU A 332 9.18 -1.99 -9.04
C LEU A 332 8.96 -1.47 -10.47
N ASP A 333 10.00 -0.95 -11.08
CA ASP A 333 10.01 -0.42 -12.44
C ASP A 333 9.93 -1.57 -13.47
N PRO A 334 8.79 -1.72 -14.18
CA PRO A 334 8.60 -2.81 -15.14
C PRO A 334 9.51 -2.68 -16.37
N THR A 335 10.17 -1.53 -16.57
CA THR A 335 11.15 -1.36 -17.63
C THR A 335 12.54 -1.88 -17.26
N LYS A 336 12.76 -2.20 -15.98
CA LYS A 336 14.02 -2.72 -15.44
C LYS A 336 13.92 -4.15 -14.94
N ILE A 337 12.75 -4.55 -14.45
CA ILE A 337 12.51 -5.83 -13.80
C ILE A 337 11.39 -6.58 -14.52
N ASP A 338 11.64 -7.85 -14.84
CA ASP A 338 10.59 -8.75 -15.30
C ASP A 338 9.68 -9.11 -14.13
N LEU A 339 8.44 -8.64 -14.18
CA LEU A 339 7.45 -8.83 -13.13
C LEU A 339 6.62 -10.12 -13.27
N GLY A 340 7.00 -11.00 -14.23
CA GLY A 340 6.32 -12.26 -14.48
C GLY A 340 4.96 -12.09 -15.16
N GLU A 341 4.15 -13.16 -15.14
CA GLU A 341 2.89 -13.21 -15.92
C GLU A 341 1.68 -12.66 -15.17
N LYS A 342 1.68 -12.70 -13.83
CA LYS A 342 0.50 -12.32 -13.02
C LYS A 342 0.38 -10.82 -12.79
N ILE A 343 1.49 -10.15 -12.46
CA ILE A 343 1.48 -8.71 -12.17
C ILE A 343 0.91 -7.89 -13.32
N PRO A 344 1.25 -8.15 -14.61
CA PRO A 344 0.66 -7.43 -15.74
C PRO A 344 -0.86 -7.56 -15.90
N GLN A 345 -1.47 -8.53 -15.23
CA GLN A 345 -2.93 -8.76 -15.27
C GLN A 345 -3.66 -8.06 -14.12
N LEU A 346 -2.95 -7.49 -13.15
CA LEU A 346 -3.55 -6.81 -12.02
C LEU A 346 -4.16 -5.47 -12.46
N PRO A 347 -5.31 -5.08 -11.87
CA PRO A 347 -5.85 -3.73 -12.04
C PRO A 347 -4.79 -2.68 -11.66
N ALA A 348 -4.86 -1.52 -12.30
CA ALA A 348 -3.92 -0.40 -12.12
C ALA A 348 -2.48 -0.64 -12.62
N PHE A 349 -2.10 -1.84 -13.09
CA PHE A 349 -0.75 -2.07 -13.60
C PHE A 349 -0.45 -1.17 -14.81
N ASP A 350 0.68 -0.46 -14.74
CA ASP A 350 1.19 0.35 -15.85
C ASP A 350 2.54 -0.22 -16.36
N PRO A 351 2.55 -0.83 -17.57
CA PRO A 351 3.76 -1.40 -18.14
C PRO A 351 4.83 -0.36 -18.50
N THR A 352 4.49 0.93 -18.53
CA THR A 352 5.42 2.01 -18.85
C THR A 352 6.21 2.52 -17.66
N GLY A 353 5.76 2.20 -16.44
CA GLY A 353 6.32 2.73 -15.19
C GLY A 353 6.15 4.24 -14.99
N LYS A 354 5.35 4.91 -15.84
CA LYS A 354 5.11 6.36 -15.78
C LYS A 354 3.86 6.73 -15.00
N LEU A 355 2.92 5.78 -14.82
CA LEU A 355 1.65 5.94 -14.13
C LEU A 355 0.77 7.08 -14.70
N ALA A 356 0.97 7.42 -15.99
CA ALA A 356 0.32 8.58 -16.62
C ALA A 356 -1.20 8.44 -16.77
N ASN A 357 -1.72 7.21 -16.71
CA ASN A 357 -3.16 6.91 -16.80
C ASN A 357 -3.83 6.80 -15.42
N LEU A 358 -3.09 7.03 -14.34
CA LEU A 358 -3.60 6.97 -12.98
C LEU A 358 -3.79 8.38 -12.42
N THR A 359 -4.92 8.64 -11.78
CA THR A 359 -5.24 9.94 -11.19
C THR A 359 -5.04 9.88 -9.68
N PHE A 360 -3.94 10.43 -9.22
CA PHE A 360 -3.62 10.55 -7.79
C PHE A 360 -4.20 11.83 -7.20
N ALA A 361 -4.49 11.80 -5.89
CA ALA A 361 -4.88 13.00 -5.18
C ALA A 361 -3.72 14.03 -5.17
N ASP A 362 -4.02 15.29 -5.52
CA ASP A 362 -3.06 16.38 -5.36
C ASP A 362 -2.89 16.71 -3.85
N PRO A 363 -1.70 16.47 -3.28
CA PRO A 363 -1.52 16.63 -1.84
C PRO A 363 -1.75 18.05 -1.33
N ALA A 364 -1.46 19.07 -2.13
CA ALA A 364 -1.65 20.46 -1.72
C ALA A 364 -3.13 20.83 -1.67
N TYR A 365 -3.89 20.40 -2.69
CA TYR A 365 -5.33 20.62 -2.78
C TYR A 365 -6.07 19.89 -1.66
N TRP A 366 -5.81 18.60 -1.47
CA TRP A 366 -6.52 17.78 -0.50
C TRP A 366 -6.15 18.11 0.95
N ASN A 367 -4.87 18.37 1.25
CA ASN A 367 -4.44 18.78 2.58
C ASN A 367 -4.97 20.18 2.96
N GLY A 368 -5.09 21.08 1.97
CA GLY A 368 -5.64 22.42 2.19
C GLY A 368 -7.11 22.39 2.63
N ASN A 369 -7.87 21.36 2.24
CA ASN A 369 -9.30 21.22 2.53
C ASN A 369 -9.61 20.19 3.64
N GLU A 370 -8.61 19.44 4.14
CA GLU A 370 -8.81 18.32 5.08
C GLU A 370 -9.68 18.67 6.30
N ALA A 371 -9.33 19.78 6.99
CA ALA A 371 -9.99 20.14 8.24
C ALA A 371 -11.47 20.50 8.05
N GLU A 372 -11.79 21.13 6.94
CA GLU A 372 -13.16 21.51 6.59
C GLU A 372 -13.96 20.30 6.12
N TRP A 373 -13.42 19.57 5.16
CA TRP A 373 -14.12 18.47 4.50
C TRP A 373 -14.34 17.25 5.40
N SER A 374 -13.35 16.87 6.19
CA SER A 374 -13.51 15.78 7.17
C SER A 374 -14.57 16.07 8.21
N LYS A 375 -14.62 17.33 8.69
CA LYS A 375 -15.66 17.79 9.63
C LYS A 375 -17.05 17.83 8.99
N ALA A 376 -17.15 18.30 7.73
CA ALA A 376 -18.40 18.33 6.97
C ALA A 376 -18.92 16.92 6.72
N PHE A 377 -18.06 16.00 6.31
CA PHE A 377 -18.41 14.60 6.13
C PHE A 377 -18.94 13.95 7.41
N GLY A 378 -18.29 14.20 8.55
CA GLY A 378 -18.78 13.73 9.85
C GLY A 378 -20.18 14.26 10.21
N ARG A 379 -20.60 15.43 9.71
CA ARG A 379 -21.98 15.93 9.84
C ARG A 379 -22.92 15.18 8.92
N VAL A 380 -22.55 15.03 7.65
CA VAL A 380 -23.36 14.30 6.67
C VAL A 380 -23.63 12.86 7.13
N GLN A 381 -22.63 12.16 7.67
CA GLN A 381 -22.83 10.80 8.20
C GLN A 381 -23.86 10.75 9.35
N ARG A 382 -23.95 11.80 10.16
CA ARG A 382 -24.92 11.90 11.28
C ARG A 382 -26.28 12.43 10.87
N GLY A 383 -26.49 12.70 9.58
CA GLY A 383 -27.78 13.19 9.07
C GLY A 383 -27.99 14.70 9.13
N TYR A 384 -26.89 15.47 9.24
CA TYR A 384 -26.94 16.95 9.25
C TYR A 384 -26.39 17.54 7.96
#